data_2ca6038700693d220199d38c6f3a59bc
#
_entry.id   2ca6038700693d220199d38c6f3a59bc
#
_cell.length_a   1.000
_cell.length_b   1.000
_cell.length_c   1.000
_cell.angle_alpha   90.00
_cell.angle_beta   90.00
_cell.angle_gamma   90.00
#
_symmetry.space_group_name_H-M   'P 1'
#
loop_
_entity.id
_entity.type
_entity.pdbx_description
1 polymer ?
#
loop_
_entity_poly.entity_id
_entity_poly.type
_entity_poly.pdbx_seq_one_letter_code
_entity_poly.pdbx_strand_id
1 'polypeptide(L)'
;VMPLEREGGQAQFIAHPPPNPDGSTLAPLLAWMQEHAEQNPTLGQLADQAGLSPRTLIRRFRAQTGTTPAQWLIMARIRRAQHLLETTDTSIERIAGSLGFGAATFRDQFRRRVGVSPHGYRRAFDGGGARGLND
;
A
#
# COMPACT_ATOMS: atom_id res chain seq x y z
N VAL A 1 9.34 12.81 14.95
CA VAL A 1 9.39 12.92 15.23
C VAL A 1 9.36 12.78 15.32
N MET A 2 9.36 12.24 14.92
CA MET A 2 9.51 12.14 15.23
C MET A 2 9.43 11.96 15.29
N PRO A 3 9.27 11.62 15.01
CA PRO A 3 9.42 11.47 15.33
C PRO A 3 9.37 11.13 15.54
N LEU A 4 9.47 10.68 15.29
CA LEU A 4 9.62 10.42 15.77
C LEU A 4 9.65 10.08 16.03
N GLU A 5 9.72 9.86 15.86
CA GLU A 5 9.90 9.69 16.35
C GLU A 5 9.97 9.43 16.54
N ARG A 6 9.97 9.06 16.49
CA ARG A 6 10.23 8.91 16.92
C ARG A 6 10.44 8.59 17.06
N GLU A 7 10.53 8.26 17.01
CA GLU A 7 10.86 8.01 17.37
C GLU A 7 11.09 7.59 17.39
N GLY A 8 11.07 7.20 17.32
CA GLY A 8 11.46 7.01 17.41
C GLY A 8 11.60 6.46 17.30
N GLY A 9 11.73 6.16 17.35
CA GLY A 9 12.05 5.92 17.46
C GLY A 9 12.07 5.32 17.43
N GLN A 10 12.27 5.08 17.51
CA GLN A 10 12.42 4.67 17.69
C GLN A 10 12.56 3.99 17.64
N ALA A 11 12.68 3.80 17.57
CA ALA A 11 12.93 3.28 17.58
C ALA A 11 12.91 2.61 17.57
N GLN A 12 13.05 2.19 17.61
CA GLN A 12 13.04 1.71 17.66
C GLN A 12 12.77 0.99 17.63
N PHE A 13 13.03 0.59 17.59
CA PHE A 13 12.78 -0.02 17.56
C PHE A 13 12.68 -0.81 17.38
N ILE A 14 13.02 -1.05 17.33
CA ILE A 14 12.95 -1.83 17.21
C ILE A 14 12.73 -2.65 17.33
N ALA A 15 13.39 -2.91 17.28
CA ALA A 15 13.17 -4.03 17.36
C ALA A 15 11.96 -4.54 17.22
N HIS A 16 11.63 -5.50 17.46
CA HIS A 16 10.37 -5.80 17.28
C HIS A 16 9.71 -5.65 18.52
N PRO A 17 8.57 -5.16 18.47
CA PRO A 17 7.82 -4.96 19.63
C PRO A 17 7.44 -6.26 20.22
N PRO A 18 7.34 -6.34 21.49
CA PRO A 18 6.83 -7.52 22.10
C PRO A 18 5.39 -7.72 21.73
N PRO A 19 4.92 -8.89 21.74
CA PRO A 19 3.52 -9.11 21.49
C PRO A 19 2.72 -8.44 22.56
N ASN A 20 1.75 -7.77 22.16
CA ASN A 20 0.94 -7.02 23.08
C ASN A 20 -0.49 -7.31 22.74
N PRO A 21 -1.15 -8.09 23.51
CA PRO A 21 -2.46 -8.57 23.14
C PRO A 21 -3.47 -7.51 22.92
N ASP A 22 -3.35 -6.39 23.53
CA ASP A 22 -4.36 -5.44 23.28
C ASP A 22 -3.85 -4.19 22.79
N GLY A 23 -2.78 -3.75 23.05
CA GLY A 23 -2.35 -2.47 22.59
C GLY A 23 -1.32 -2.54 21.54
N SER A 24 -1.01 -3.71 21.08
CA SER A 24 0.12 -3.80 20.21
C SER A 24 -0.13 -3.11 18.91
N THR A 25 0.91 -2.49 18.44
CA THR A 25 0.87 -1.84 17.16
C THR A 25 0.84 -2.89 16.06
N LEU A 26 0.20 -2.57 14.99
CA LEU A 26 0.21 -3.40 13.81
C LEU A 26 1.35 -3.03 12.87
N ALA A 27 2.28 -2.21 13.32
CA ALA A 27 3.38 -1.76 12.46
C ALA A 27 4.13 -2.91 11.80
N PRO A 28 4.47 -4.00 12.49
CA PRO A 28 5.14 -5.11 11.80
C PRO A 28 4.28 -5.72 10.71
N LEU A 29 2.97 -5.82 10.95
CA LEU A 29 2.07 -6.34 9.93
C LEU A 29 1.99 -5.40 8.75
N LEU A 30 1.90 -4.10 9.00
CA LEU A 30 1.83 -3.14 7.91
C LEU A 30 3.09 -3.17 7.05
N ALA A 31 4.24 -3.32 7.66
CA ALA A 31 5.49 -3.46 6.92
C ALA A 31 5.48 -4.71 6.06
N TRP A 32 5.02 -5.81 6.62
CA TRP A 32 4.93 -7.06 5.87
C TRP A 32 3.95 -6.92 4.71
N MET A 33 2.81 -6.25 4.96
CA MET A 33 1.81 -6.03 3.91
C MET A 33 2.38 -5.18 2.78
N GLN A 34 3.17 -4.18 3.13
CA GLN A 34 3.78 -3.33 2.12
C GLN A 34 4.70 -4.15 1.21
N GLU A 35 5.45 -5.05 1.80
CA GLU A 35 6.37 -5.88 1.02
C GLU A 35 5.65 -6.92 0.18
N HIS A 36 4.48 -7.36 0.62
CA HIS A 36 3.77 -8.44 -0.06
C HIS A 36 2.47 -8.02 -0.72
N ALA A 37 2.25 -6.70 -0.85
CA ALA A 37 1.00 -6.20 -1.38
C ALA A 37 0.70 -6.72 -2.78
N GLU A 38 1.74 -6.90 -3.58
CA GLU A 38 1.57 -7.36 -4.95
C GLU A 38 1.07 -8.78 -5.04
N GLN A 39 1.26 -9.55 -3.99
CA GLN A 39 0.81 -10.92 -3.95
C GLN A 39 -0.64 -11.03 -3.47
N ASN A 40 -1.21 -9.91 -3.08
CA ASN A 40 -2.60 -9.83 -2.65
C ASN A 40 -2.92 -10.87 -1.56
N PRO A 41 -2.26 -10.79 -0.41
CA PRO A 41 -2.47 -11.78 0.63
C PRO A 41 -3.93 -11.77 1.11
N THR A 42 -4.39 -12.95 1.51
CA THR A 42 -5.75 -13.10 1.99
C THR A 42 -5.85 -12.64 3.44
N LEU A 43 -7.08 -12.41 3.87
CA LEU A 43 -7.30 -12.04 5.27
C LEU A 43 -6.75 -13.10 6.21
N GLY A 44 -6.91 -14.38 5.86
CA GLY A 44 -6.36 -15.46 6.68
C GLY A 44 -4.85 -15.38 6.79
N GLN A 45 -4.18 -15.10 5.69
CA GLN A 45 -2.73 -14.95 5.71
C GLN A 45 -2.30 -13.78 6.57
N LEU A 46 -3.04 -12.69 6.49
CA LEU A 46 -2.72 -11.51 7.30
C LEU A 46 -2.93 -11.79 8.78
N ALA A 47 -4.01 -12.49 9.10
CA ALA A 47 -4.29 -12.84 10.48
C ALA A 47 -3.21 -13.74 11.04
N ASP A 48 -2.78 -14.73 10.25
CA ASP A 48 -1.70 -15.60 10.67
C ASP A 48 -0.42 -14.81 10.92
N GLN A 49 -0.13 -13.90 10.03
CA GLN A 49 1.08 -13.09 10.14
C GLN A 49 1.04 -12.24 11.41
N ALA A 50 -0.13 -11.77 11.78
CA ALA A 50 -0.29 -10.92 12.96
C ALA A 50 -0.48 -11.72 14.24
N GLY A 51 -0.72 -13.01 14.13
CA GLY A 51 -0.99 -13.82 15.31
C GLY A 51 -2.35 -13.52 15.90
N LEU A 52 -3.32 -13.13 15.08
CA LEU A 52 -4.65 -12.77 15.55
C LEU A 52 -5.70 -13.55 14.78
N SER A 53 -6.89 -13.62 15.34
CA SER A 53 -8.01 -14.13 14.57
C SER A 53 -8.38 -13.10 13.52
N PRO A 54 -9.02 -13.53 12.41
CA PRO A 54 -9.43 -12.56 11.40
C PRO A 54 -10.34 -11.47 11.95
N ARG A 55 -11.24 -11.83 12.85
CA ARG A 55 -12.16 -10.85 13.40
C ARG A 55 -11.43 -9.82 14.23
N THR A 56 -10.50 -10.25 15.07
CA THR A 56 -9.72 -9.34 15.88
C THR A 56 -8.84 -8.46 15.00
N LEU A 57 -8.27 -9.06 13.95
CA LEU A 57 -7.45 -8.29 13.05
C LEU A 57 -8.25 -7.15 12.42
N ILE A 58 -9.43 -7.45 11.90
CA ILE A 58 -10.24 -6.42 11.26
C ILE A 58 -10.54 -5.29 12.23
N ARG A 59 -10.92 -5.64 13.45
CA ARG A 59 -11.26 -4.63 14.45
C ARG A 59 -10.06 -3.75 14.80
N ARG A 60 -8.94 -4.37 15.07
CA ARG A 60 -7.75 -3.61 15.43
C ARG A 60 -7.19 -2.83 14.27
N PHE A 61 -7.27 -3.42 13.07
CA PHE A 61 -6.76 -2.75 11.89
C PHE A 61 -7.53 -1.44 11.65
N ARG A 62 -8.85 -1.53 11.76
CA ARG A 62 -9.65 -0.33 11.57
C ARG A 62 -9.38 0.70 12.67
N ALA A 63 -9.18 0.25 13.90
CA ALA A 63 -8.89 1.16 14.99
C ALA A 63 -7.56 1.88 14.79
N GLN A 64 -6.57 1.20 14.24
CA GLN A 64 -5.24 1.78 14.10
C GLN A 64 -5.01 2.49 12.78
N THR A 65 -5.68 2.09 11.71
CA THR A 65 -5.43 2.67 10.39
C THR A 65 -6.62 3.43 9.84
N GLY A 66 -7.79 3.24 10.39
CA GLY A 66 -8.99 3.88 9.87
C GLY A 66 -9.60 3.19 8.67
N THR A 67 -9.04 2.07 8.22
CA THR A 67 -9.53 1.39 7.04
C THR A 67 -9.46 -0.12 7.25
N THR A 68 -9.83 -0.87 6.25
CA THR A 68 -9.77 -2.33 6.32
C THR A 68 -8.49 -2.83 5.69
N PRO A 69 -8.06 -4.06 6.02
CA PRO A 69 -6.87 -4.62 5.38
C PRO A 69 -7.00 -4.67 3.86
N ALA A 70 -8.17 -5.03 3.35
CA ALA A 70 -8.35 -5.11 1.90
C ALA A 70 -8.17 -3.75 1.24
N GLN A 71 -8.76 -2.72 1.82
CA GLN A 71 -8.63 -1.37 1.25
C GLN A 71 -7.20 -0.86 1.36
N TRP A 72 -6.56 -1.18 2.47
CA TRP A 72 -5.16 -0.76 2.67
C TRP A 72 -4.25 -1.39 1.61
N LEU A 73 -4.48 -2.68 1.30
CA LEU A 73 -3.68 -3.36 0.27
C LEU A 73 -3.93 -2.75 -1.10
N ILE A 74 -5.17 -2.41 -1.40
CA ILE A 74 -5.46 -1.77 -2.67
C ILE A 74 -4.72 -0.44 -2.76
N MET A 75 -4.74 0.35 -1.71
CA MET A 75 -4.04 1.61 -1.73
C MET A 75 -2.55 1.44 -1.88
N ALA A 76 -1.97 0.44 -1.22
CA ALA A 76 -0.54 0.17 -1.34
C ALA A 76 -0.17 -0.18 -2.77
N ARG A 77 -1.00 -1.01 -3.41
CA ARG A 77 -0.75 -1.39 -4.79
C ARG A 77 -0.94 -0.21 -5.75
N ILE A 78 -1.92 0.66 -5.47
CA ILE A 78 -2.12 1.84 -6.30
C ILE A 78 -0.92 2.79 -6.20
N ARG A 79 -0.37 2.97 -5.00
CA ARG A 79 0.83 3.79 -4.84
C ARG A 79 2.01 3.21 -5.61
N ARG A 80 2.13 1.88 -5.58
CA ARG A 80 3.18 1.22 -6.35
C ARG A 80 2.97 1.46 -7.83
N ALA A 81 1.70 1.41 -8.28
CA ALA A 81 1.38 1.66 -9.68
C ALA A 81 1.77 3.08 -10.08
N GLN A 82 1.50 4.05 -9.21
CA GLN A 82 1.89 5.43 -9.51
C GLN A 82 3.39 5.53 -9.75
N HIS A 83 4.16 4.87 -8.90
CA HIS A 83 5.61 4.88 -9.05
C HIS A 83 6.02 4.26 -10.40
N LEU A 84 5.42 3.14 -10.76
CA LEU A 84 5.75 2.48 -12.02
C LEU A 84 5.32 3.31 -13.23
N LEU A 85 4.18 3.99 -13.12
CA LEU A 85 3.73 4.86 -14.20
C LEU A 85 4.67 6.06 -14.39
N GLU A 86 5.27 6.50 -13.31
CA GLU A 86 6.18 7.65 -13.35
C GLU A 86 7.56 7.28 -13.84
N THR A 87 8.01 6.07 -13.56
CA THR A 87 9.40 5.73 -13.74
C THR A 87 9.67 4.71 -14.83
N THR A 88 8.64 4.12 -15.42
CA THR A 88 8.85 3.09 -16.46
C THR A 88 7.94 3.34 -17.64
N ASP A 89 8.23 2.65 -18.74
CA ASP A 89 7.36 2.66 -19.91
C ASP A 89 6.50 1.41 -19.97
N THR A 90 6.47 0.64 -18.90
CA THR A 90 5.69 -0.58 -18.85
C THR A 90 4.22 -0.29 -19.14
N SER A 91 3.58 -1.13 -19.92
CA SER A 91 2.18 -0.90 -20.28
C SER A 91 1.30 -0.94 -19.04
N ILE A 92 0.17 -0.26 -19.13
CA ILE A 92 -0.77 -0.22 -18.03
C ILE A 92 -1.26 -1.63 -17.70
N GLU A 93 -1.51 -2.45 -18.71
CA GLU A 93 -1.96 -3.82 -18.49
C GLU A 93 -0.90 -4.65 -17.76
N ARG A 94 0.35 -4.45 -18.10
CA ARG A 94 1.41 -5.16 -17.43
C ARG A 94 1.58 -4.72 -16.01
N ILE A 95 1.48 -3.43 -15.77
CA ILE A 95 1.53 -2.89 -14.41
C ILE A 95 0.41 -3.50 -13.58
N ALA A 96 -0.81 -3.51 -14.12
CA ALA A 96 -1.95 -4.06 -13.40
C ALA A 96 -1.69 -5.52 -13.04
N GLY A 97 -1.25 -6.30 -14.01
CA GLY A 97 -1.00 -7.72 -13.77
C GLY A 97 0.09 -7.96 -12.74
N SER A 98 1.14 -7.16 -12.77
CA SER A 98 2.24 -7.34 -11.82
C SER A 98 1.82 -7.00 -10.40
N LEU A 99 0.74 -6.23 -10.25
CA LEU A 99 0.24 -5.85 -8.94
C LEU A 99 -0.95 -6.69 -8.49
N GLY A 100 -1.29 -7.71 -9.26
CA GLY A 100 -2.38 -8.59 -8.87
C GLY A 100 -3.75 -8.08 -9.21
N PHE A 101 -3.85 -7.15 -10.15
CA PHE A 101 -5.14 -6.60 -10.57
C PHE A 101 -5.52 -7.10 -11.96
N GLY A 102 -6.82 -7.32 -12.18
CA GLY A 102 -7.31 -7.37 -13.54
C GLY A 102 -7.31 -5.96 -14.11
N ALA A 103 -7.20 -5.83 -15.42
CA ALA A 103 -7.05 -4.52 -16.04
C ALA A 103 -8.22 -3.58 -15.73
N ALA A 104 -9.43 -4.08 -15.84
CA ALA A 104 -10.60 -3.22 -15.59
C ALA A 104 -10.68 -2.80 -14.14
N THR A 105 -10.42 -3.73 -13.23
CA THR A 105 -10.43 -3.42 -11.80
C THR A 105 -9.34 -2.40 -11.48
N PHE A 106 -8.17 -2.57 -12.08
CA PHE A 106 -7.09 -1.63 -11.85
C PHE A 106 -7.48 -0.22 -12.26
N ARG A 107 -8.03 -0.08 -13.46
CA ARG A 107 -8.42 1.25 -13.93
C ARG A 107 -9.46 1.88 -13.02
N ASP A 108 -10.43 1.09 -12.58
CA ASP A 108 -11.46 1.60 -11.70
C ASP A 108 -10.89 2.03 -10.35
N GLN A 109 -10.08 1.18 -9.73
CA GLN A 109 -9.50 1.51 -8.42
C GLN A 109 -8.54 2.68 -8.50
N PHE A 110 -7.75 2.72 -9.57
CA PHE A 110 -6.81 3.83 -9.73
C PHE A 110 -7.57 5.15 -9.85
N ARG A 111 -8.59 5.17 -10.69
CA ARG A 111 -9.35 6.39 -10.90
C ARG A 111 -10.07 6.83 -9.64
N ARG A 112 -10.61 5.89 -8.88
CA ARG A 112 -11.29 6.24 -7.65
C ARG A 112 -10.36 6.86 -6.63
N ARG A 113 -9.14 6.37 -6.55
CA ARG A 113 -8.23 6.80 -5.49
C ARG A 113 -7.31 7.93 -5.90
N VAL A 114 -6.95 7.99 -7.17
CA VAL A 114 -6.03 9.01 -7.66
C VAL A 114 -6.77 10.19 -8.31
N GLY A 115 -7.95 9.90 -8.85
CA GLY A 115 -8.76 10.95 -9.44
C GLY A 115 -8.66 11.05 -10.96
N VAL A 116 -7.71 10.37 -11.56
CA VAL A 116 -7.57 10.34 -13.01
C VAL A 116 -7.22 8.92 -13.41
N SER A 117 -7.36 8.60 -14.68
CA SER A 117 -7.05 7.27 -15.18
C SER A 117 -5.55 7.04 -15.15
N PRO A 118 -5.11 5.78 -15.15
CA PRO A 118 -3.68 5.50 -15.23
C PRO A 118 -3.02 6.12 -16.44
N HIS A 119 -3.69 6.06 -17.58
CA HIS A 119 -3.17 6.65 -18.79
C HIS A 119 -3.05 8.19 -18.66
N GLY A 120 -4.09 8.81 -18.12
CA GLY A 120 -4.05 10.25 -17.90
C GLY A 120 -2.98 10.66 -16.92
N TYR A 121 -2.79 9.86 -15.88
CA TYR A 121 -1.77 10.13 -14.89
C TYR A 121 -0.38 10.09 -15.55
N ARG A 122 -0.12 9.06 -16.31
CA ARG A 122 1.18 8.93 -16.99
C ARG A 122 1.42 10.09 -17.95
N ARG A 123 0.40 10.42 -18.73
CA ARG A 123 0.50 11.52 -19.69
C ARG A 123 0.77 12.84 -19.00
N ALA A 124 0.06 13.11 -17.92
CA ALA A 124 0.26 14.34 -17.19
C ALA A 124 1.66 14.42 -16.62
N PHE A 125 2.16 13.30 -16.10
CA PHE A 125 3.47 13.25 -15.52
C PHE A 125 4.53 13.47 -16.60
N ASP A 126 4.42 12.75 -17.71
CA ASP A 126 5.37 12.87 -18.80
C ASP A 126 5.32 14.28 -19.40
N GLY A 127 4.14 14.76 -19.66
CA GLY A 127 4.00 16.06 -20.29
C GLY A 127 4.41 17.19 -19.41
N GLY A 128 4.15 17.04 -18.10
CA GLY A 128 4.45 18.14 -17.21
C GLY A 128 5.82 18.02 -16.62
N GLY A 129 6.21 16.81 -16.35
CA GLY A 129 7.41 16.69 -15.66
C GLY A 129 8.56 16.56 -16.55
N ALA A 130 8.67 15.46 -17.10
CA ALA A 130 9.78 15.15 -17.77
C ALA A 130 10.01 16.02 -18.83
N ARG A 131 9.04 16.28 -19.42
CA ARG A 131 9.19 16.89 -20.47
C ARG A 131 9.25 18.16 -20.27
N GLY A 132 8.72 18.45 -19.22
CA GLY A 132 8.78 19.76 -19.13
C GLY A 132 10.06 20.18 -19.53
N LEU A 133 10.77 19.49 -19.51
CA LEU A 133 11.84 19.85 -19.85
C LEU A 133 12.06 19.90 -21.11
N ASN A 134 11.63 19.30 -21.59
CA ASN A 134 11.89 19.18 -22.79
C ASN A 134 11.40 20.20 -23.39
N ASP A 135 11.20 20.69 -23.05
CA ASP A 135 10.77 21.61 -23.70
C ASP A 135 11.35 22.54 -23.42
#